data_3375122034cb074680bae4e797b8e3f9
#
_entry.id   3375122034cb074680bae4e797b8e3f9
#
_cell.length_a   1.000
_cell.length_b   1.000
_cell.length_c   1.000
_cell.angle_alpha   90.00
_cell.angle_beta   90.00
_cell.angle_gamma   90.00
#
_symmetry.space_group_name_H-M   'P 1'
#
loop_
_entity.id
_entity.type
_entity.pdbx_description
1 polymer ?
#
loop_
_entity_poly.entity_id
_entity_poly.type
_entity_poly.pdbx_seq_one_letter_code
_entity_poly.pdbx_strand_id
1 'polypeptide(L)'
;LAATLYQKTNGGIQAVAVNTLGVLYVVEKGGDTVQSMADLKGRTILSTGKGTTPEYVLRYLLNANGIDPDKDVTIEYYSEATEVTAQMANTDNAIAVLPQPYVTAAGLQDDTLRVALNLTEEWDKVADTQLITGVTVVRKEYAEAHPDVVAAFLADYAKSVDAANTDLDGTAALCEEQGVVAKAAIAKKALPNCNIVCLTGDELKADASAYLQVLYDADPAAVGGALPGDDFYWTAE
;
A
#
# COMPACT_ATOMS: atom_id res chain seq x y z
N LEU A 1 7.65 6.26 -2.90
CA LEU A 1 7.42 7.29 -3.95
C LEU A 1 7.46 8.72 -3.39
N ALA A 2 6.73 9.05 -2.32
CA ALA A 2 6.72 10.43 -1.78
C ALA A 2 8.12 10.91 -1.35
N ALA A 3 8.88 10.10 -0.62
CA ALA A 3 10.25 10.42 -0.25
C ALA A 3 11.16 10.62 -1.48
N THR A 4 11.05 9.74 -2.49
CA THR A 4 11.77 9.89 -3.76
C THR A 4 11.39 11.18 -4.50
N LEU A 5 10.10 11.56 -4.50
CA LEU A 5 9.64 12.80 -5.10
C LEU A 5 10.17 14.02 -4.32
N TYR A 6 10.18 13.96 -2.99
CA TYR A 6 10.78 14.99 -2.15
C TYR A 6 12.26 15.22 -2.51
N GLN A 7 13.07 14.15 -2.65
CA GLN A 7 14.46 14.26 -3.07
C GLN A 7 14.61 14.87 -4.48
N LYS A 8 13.81 14.38 -5.43
CA LYS A 8 13.85 14.86 -6.83
C LYS A 8 13.41 16.31 -6.98
N THR A 9 12.57 16.81 -6.09
CA THR A 9 12.08 18.21 -6.11
C THR A 9 12.86 19.12 -5.17
N ASN A 10 13.94 18.62 -4.55
CA ASN A 10 14.72 19.35 -3.54
C ASN A 10 13.84 19.92 -2.41
N GLY A 11 12.98 19.09 -1.86
CA GLY A 11 12.07 19.49 -0.78
C GLY A 11 10.80 20.22 -1.27
N GLY A 12 10.45 20.13 -2.55
CA GLY A 12 9.30 20.85 -3.13
C GLY A 12 7.92 20.31 -2.79
N ILE A 13 7.83 19.24 -1.99
CA ILE A 13 6.56 18.68 -1.48
C ILE A 13 6.61 18.43 0.02
N GLN A 14 5.43 18.41 0.64
CA GLN A 14 5.23 17.99 2.03
C GLN A 14 4.16 16.90 2.10
N ALA A 15 4.37 15.93 2.98
CA ALA A 15 3.34 14.96 3.36
C ALA A 15 2.40 15.60 4.38
N VAL A 16 1.09 15.51 4.14
CA VAL A 16 0.06 16.11 5.00
C VAL A 16 -0.77 15.06 5.75
N ALA A 17 -0.85 13.84 5.21
CA ALA A 17 -1.50 12.72 5.89
C ALA A 17 -0.92 11.38 5.42
N VAL A 18 -0.86 10.38 6.31
CA VAL A 18 -0.94 8.97 5.91
C VAL A 18 -2.41 8.69 5.63
N ASN A 19 -2.70 8.17 4.44
CA ASN A 19 -4.07 7.90 4.01
C ASN A 19 -4.41 6.41 3.92
N THR A 20 -3.39 5.55 3.83
CA THR A 20 -3.57 4.12 3.67
C THR A 20 -2.42 3.37 4.35
N LEU A 21 -2.74 2.47 5.25
CA LEU A 21 -1.80 1.52 5.83
C LEU A 21 -1.59 0.33 4.88
N GLY A 22 -1.25 -0.86 5.39
CA GLY A 22 -1.03 -2.02 4.55
C GLY A 22 -2.30 -2.50 3.82
N VAL A 23 -2.22 -2.70 2.52
CA VAL A 23 -3.31 -3.19 1.65
C VAL A 23 -2.86 -4.30 0.71
N LEU A 24 -1.68 -4.86 0.92
CA LEU A 24 -1.08 -5.87 0.07
C LEU A 24 -1.30 -7.27 0.62
N TYR A 25 -1.62 -8.19 -0.26
CA TYR A 25 -1.93 -9.58 0.08
C TYR A 25 -1.23 -10.53 -0.88
N VAL A 26 -0.71 -11.66 -0.36
CA VAL A 26 -0.39 -12.79 -1.22
C VAL A 26 -1.67 -13.56 -1.47
N VAL A 27 -1.98 -13.78 -2.72
CA VAL A 27 -3.11 -14.61 -3.17
C VAL A 27 -2.61 -15.84 -3.90
N GLU A 28 -3.32 -16.95 -3.75
CA GLU A 28 -3.03 -18.21 -4.44
C GLU A 28 -4.27 -18.72 -5.13
N LYS A 29 -4.13 -19.15 -6.39
CA LYS A 29 -5.20 -19.72 -7.21
C LYS A 29 -5.08 -21.24 -7.26
N GLY A 30 -6.17 -21.94 -7.01
CA GLY A 30 -6.28 -23.38 -7.23
C GLY A 30 -5.48 -24.27 -6.25
N GLY A 31 -4.95 -23.69 -5.16
CA GLY A 31 -4.15 -24.41 -4.18
C GLY A 31 -4.26 -23.85 -2.76
N ASP A 32 -3.65 -24.54 -1.82
CA ASP A 32 -3.49 -24.14 -0.42
C ASP A 32 -2.06 -24.37 0.09
N THR A 33 -1.08 -24.20 -0.80
CA THR A 33 0.32 -24.55 -0.56
C THR A 33 1.11 -23.44 0.15
N VAL A 34 0.61 -22.19 0.10
CA VAL A 34 1.21 -21.04 0.77
C VAL A 34 0.50 -20.80 2.12
N GLN A 35 1.15 -21.16 3.22
CA GLN A 35 0.66 -20.99 4.60
C GLN A 35 1.52 -20.00 5.38
N SER A 36 2.73 -19.68 4.89
CA SER A 36 3.68 -18.76 5.48
C SER A 36 4.56 -18.13 4.41
N MET A 37 5.32 -17.09 4.76
CA MET A 37 6.33 -16.52 3.86
C MET A 37 7.36 -17.55 3.39
N ALA A 38 7.70 -18.55 4.23
CA ALA A 38 8.67 -19.59 3.88
C ALA A 38 8.23 -20.45 2.68
N ASP A 39 6.94 -20.62 2.47
CA ASP A 39 6.37 -21.42 1.38
C ASP A 39 6.49 -20.74 -0.01
N LEU A 40 6.91 -19.48 -0.02
CA LEU A 40 7.20 -18.74 -1.26
C LEU A 40 8.55 -19.12 -1.88
N LYS A 41 9.42 -19.79 -1.12
CA LYS A 41 10.74 -20.21 -1.63
C LYS A 41 10.59 -21.17 -2.82
N GLY A 42 11.32 -20.88 -3.90
CA GLY A 42 11.27 -21.63 -5.15
C GLY A 42 10.06 -21.32 -6.05
N ARG A 43 9.23 -20.34 -5.66
CA ARG A 43 7.99 -20.02 -6.38
C ARG A 43 8.16 -18.83 -7.32
N THR A 44 7.28 -18.77 -8.32
CA THR A 44 7.07 -17.57 -9.13
C THR A 44 5.94 -16.75 -8.52
N ILE A 45 6.19 -15.45 -8.30
CA ILE A 45 5.25 -14.51 -7.68
C ILE A 45 4.97 -13.41 -8.70
N LEU A 46 3.72 -13.26 -9.10
CA LEU A 46 3.27 -12.16 -9.95
C LEU A 46 3.04 -10.92 -9.08
N SER A 47 3.50 -9.75 -9.52
CA SER A 47 3.35 -8.51 -8.75
C SER A 47 3.22 -7.30 -9.64
N THR A 48 2.89 -6.17 -9.04
CA THR A 48 2.95 -4.85 -9.69
C THR A 48 4.00 -4.00 -9.00
N GLY A 49 4.18 -2.77 -9.50
CA GLY A 49 4.88 -1.72 -8.79
C GLY A 49 6.37 -1.90 -8.67
N LYS A 50 7.04 -2.37 -9.73
CA LYS A 50 8.51 -2.38 -9.78
C LYS A 50 9.08 -1.00 -9.50
N GLY A 51 10.02 -0.89 -8.55
CA GLY A 51 10.56 0.38 -8.06
C GLY A 51 9.62 1.16 -7.14
N THR A 52 8.58 0.51 -6.60
CA THR A 52 7.60 1.15 -5.71
C THR A 52 7.28 0.27 -4.49
N THR A 53 6.35 0.70 -3.67
CA THR A 53 5.99 0.05 -2.39
C THR A 53 5.75 -1.46 -2.49
N PRO A 54 4.98 -2.01 -3.44
CA PRO A 54 4.78 -3.47 -3.51
C PRO A 54 6.08 -4.26 -3.63
N GLU A 55 7.02 -3.81 -4.47
CA GLU A 55 8.32 -4.47 -4.59
C GLU A 55 9.11 -4.40 -3.28
N TYR A 56 9.27 -3.19 -2.73
CA TYR A 56 10.12 -3.02 -1.53
C TYR A 56 9.57 -3.77 -0.33
N VAL A 57 8.25 -3.77 -0.12
CA VAL A 57 7.59 -4.52 0.96
C VAL A 57 7.78 -6.02 0.78
N LEU A 58 7.52 -6.56 -0.42
CA LEU A 58 7.71 -7.99 -0.70
C LEU A 58 9.16 -8.42 -0.49
N ARG A 59 10.12 -7.67 -1.02
CA ARG A 59 11.55 -7.97 -0.89
C ARG A 59 12.02 -7.90 0.57
N TYR A 60 11.56 -6.89 1.31
CA TYR A 60 11.85 -6.78 2.74
C TYR A 60 11.33 -8.00 3.52
N LEU A 61 10.07 -8.38 3.31
CA LEU A 61 9.47 -9.52 3.99
C LEU A 61 10.12 -10.86 3.60
N LEU A 62 10.50 -11.05 2.34
CA LEU A 62 11.26 -12.22 1.91
C LEU A 62 12.61 -12.29 2.64
N ASN A 63 13.39 -11.21 2.63
CA ASN A 63 14.68 -11.15 3.31
C ASN A 63 14.56 -11.40 4.82
N ALA A 64 13.57 -10.80 5.48
CA ALA A 64 13.31 -10.98 6.91
C ALA A 64 12.97 -12.43 7.28
N ASN A 65 12.45 -13.20 6.32
CA ASN A 65 12.17 -14.64 6.45
C ASN A 65 13.28 -15.55 5.89
N GLY A 66 14.47 -14.99 5.61
CA GLY A 66 15.63 -15.75 5.14
C GLY A 66 15.53 -16.24 3.69
N ILE A 67 14.70 -15.58 2.87
CA ILE A 67 14.51 -15.87 1.44
C ILE A 67 15.17 -14.75 0.64
N ASP A 68 16.19 -15.09 -0.14
CA ASP A 68 16.85 -14.14 -1.05
C ASP A 68 15.92 -13.84 -2.24
N PRO A 69 15.39 -12.60 -2.38
CA PRO A 69 14.42 -12.29 -3.43
C PRO A 69 15.00 -12.36 -4.85
N ASP A 70 16.32 -12.40 -5.01
CA ASP A 70 16.98 -12.48 -6.31
C ASP A 70 17.42 -13.90 -6.68
N LYS A 71 17.38 -14.85 -5.73
CA LYS A 71 17.86 -16.24 -5.94
C LYS A 71 16.82 -17.29 -5.61
N ASP A 72 16.06 -17.05 -4.55
CA ASP A 72 15.17 -18.07 -3.97
C ASP A 72 13.74 -18.00 -4.51
N VAL A 73 13.37 -16.93 -5.21
CA VAL A 73 12.07 -16.74 -5.86
C VAL A 73 12.24 -16.12 -7.23
N THR A 74 11.20 -16.21 -8.07
CA THR A 74 11.09 -15.43 -9.30
C THR A 74 9.96 -14.41 -9.12
N ILE A 75 10.24 -13.11 -9.27
CA ILE A 75 9.20 -12.08 -9.20
C ILE A 75 8.98 -11.51 -10.59
N GLU A 76 7.76 -11.68 -11.12
CA GLU A 76 7.35 -11.13 -12.41
C GLU A 76 6.51 -9.89 -12.19
N TYR A 77 6.96 -8.76 -12.75
CA TYR A 77 6.32 -7.46 -12.57
C TYR A 77 5.48 -7.07 -13.78
N TYR A 78 4.26 -6.61 -13.50
CA TYR A 78 3.29 -6.08 -14.46
C TYR A 78 3.02 -4.60 -14.16
N SER A 79 2.53 -3.86 -15.14
CA SER A 79 2.27 -2.43 -14.99
C SER A 79 1.11 -2.14 -14.05
N GLU A 80 0.05 -2.98 -14.11
CA GLU A 80 -1.20 -2.77 -13.39
C GLU A 80 -1.71 -4.05 -12.71
N ALA A 81 -2.45 -3.89 -11.62
CA ALA A 81 -3.05 -5.04 -10.90
C ALA A 81 -4.05 -5.82 -11.75
N THR A 82 -4.72 -5.18 -12.71
CA THR A 82 -5.60 -5.82 -13.68
C THR A 82 -4.87 -6.77 -14.61
N GLU A 83 -3.61 -6.46 -14.98
CA GLU A 83 -2.76 -7.36 -15.76
C GLU A 83 -2.36 -8.59 -14.95
N VAL A 84 -2.02 -8.39 -13.67
CA VAL A 84 -1.72 -9.50 -12.75
C VAL A 84 -2.91 -10.43 -12.61
N THR A 85 -4.13 -9.90 -12.39
CA THR A 85 -5.34 -10.73 -12.28
C THR A 85 -5.65 -11.47 -13.57
N ALA A 86 -5.45 -10.85 -14.74
CA ALA A 86 -5.61 -11.50 -16.05
C ALA A 86 -4.58 -12.63 -16.26
N GLN A 87 -3.34 -12.42 -15.85
CA GLN A 87 -2.29 -13.44 -15.93
C GLN A 87 -2.58 -14.61 -14.98
N MET A 88 -3.04 -14.34 -13.75
CA MET A 88 -3.47 -15.37 -12.81
C MET A 88 -4.61 -16.22 -13.37
N ALA A 89 -5.59 -15.62 -14.05
CA ALA A 89 -6.70 -16.34 -14.64
C ALA A 89 -6.23 -17.41 -15.66
N ASN A 90 -5.11 -17.16 -16.34
CA ASN A 90 -4.53 -18.03 -17.35
C ASN A 90 -3.41 -18.95 -16.85
N THR A 91 -3.10 -18.90 -15.55
CA THR A 91 -1.98 -19.67 -14.94
C THR A 91 -2.52 -20.55 -13.83
N ASP A 92 -2.25 -21.86 -13.93
CA ASP A 92 -2.61 -22.80 -12.86
C ASP A 92 -1.69 -22.62 -11.66
N ASN A 93 -2.27 -22.74 -10.45
CA ASN A 93 -1.54 -22.59 -9.18
C ASN A 93 -0.75 -21.27 -9.08
N ALA A 94 -1.28 -20.18 -9.67
CA ALA A 94 -0.65 -18.89 -9.66
C ALA A 94 -0.59 -18.30 -8.24
N ILE A 95 0.54 -17.67 -7.93
CA ILE A 95 0.74 -16.87 -6.71
C ILE A 95 0.98 -15.44 -7.12
N ALA A 96 0.29 -14.50 -6.49
CA ALA A 96 0.49 -13.07 -6.77
C ALA A 96 0.43 -12.23 -5.52
N VAL A 97 1.07 -11.05 -5.59
CA VAL A 97 0.85 -9.95 -4.65
C VAL A 97 -0.11 -8.95 -5.28
N LEU A 98 -1.24 -8.76 -4.65
CA LEU A 98 -2.29 -7.83 -5.10
C LEU A 98 -2.72 -6.89 -3.98
N PRO A 99 -3.05 -5.63 -4.31
CA PRO A 99 -3.68 -4.71 -3.36
C PRO A 99 -5.21 -4.89 -3.33
N GLN A 100 -5.87 -4.37 -2.27
CA GLN A 100 -7.28 -4.06 -2.34
C GLN A 100 -7.51 -2.85 -3.26
N PRO A 101 -8.66 -2.79 -3.97
CA PRO A 101 -9.79 -3.73 -4.00
C PRO A 101 -9.62 -4.92 -4.98
N TYR A 102 -8.48 -5.05 -5.64
CA TYR A 102 -8.25 -6.07 -6.69
C TYR A 102 -8.31 -7.49 -6.14
N VAL A 103 -7.82 -7.72 -4.91
CA VAL A 103 -7.97 -9.03 -4.23
C VAL A 103 -9.43 -9.42 -4.12
N THR A 104 -10.29 -8.50 -3.64
CA THR A 104 -11.71 -8.74 -3.49
C THR A 104 -12.40 -8.94 -4.85
N ALA A 105 -12.06 -8.12 -5.85
CA ALA A 105 -12.63 -8.22 -7.19
C ALA A 105 -12.28 -9.56 -7.86
N ALA A 106 -11.02 -9.99 -7.75
CA ALA A 106 -10.54 -11.26 -8.29
C ALA A 106 -11.22 -12.46 -7.59
N GLY A 107 -11.29 -12.46 -6.26
CA GLY A 107 -11.93 -13.53 -5.50
C GLY A 107 -13.45 -13.62 -5.68
N LEU A 108 -14.11 -12.57 -6.17
CA LEU A 108 -15.53 -12.61 -6.58
C LEU A 108 -15.72 -13.19 -8.00
N GLN A 109 -14.68 -13.23 -8.81
CA GLN A 109 -14.70 -13.77 -10.17
C GLN A 109 -14.21 -15.22 -10.24
N ASP A 110 -13.33 -15.62 -9.33
CA ASP A 110 -12.72 -16.94 -9.27
C ASP A 110 -12.74 -17.43 -7.80
N ASP A 111 -13.61 -18.39 -7.52
CA ASP A 111 -13.79 -19.00 -6.19
C ASP A 111 -12.63 -19.94 -5.79
N THR A 112 -11.73 -20.24 -6.71
CA THR A 112 -10.49 -20.98 -6.45
C THR A 112 -9.36 -20.09 -5.94
N LEU A 113 -9.53 -18.76 -6.01
CA LEU A 113 -8.57 -17.80 -5.50
C LEU A 113 -8.78 -17.56 -4.00
N ARG A 114 -7.74 -17.77 -3.22
CA ARG A 114 -7.74 -17.46 -1.78
C ARG A 114 -6.69 -16.40 -1.43
N VAL A 115 -6.95 -15.67 -0.38
CA VAL A 115 -5.93 -14.88 0.32
C VAL A 115 -5.08 -15.85 1.14
N ALA A 116 -3.81 -15.97 0.76
CA ALA A 116 -2.85 -16.84 1.44
C ALA A 116 -2.19 -16.14 2.63
N LEU A 117 -1.69 -14.89 2.41
CA LEU A 117 -1.05 -14.09 3.45
C LEU A 117 -1.53 -12.64 3.39
N ASN A 118 -1.71 -12.03 4.56
CA ASN A 118 -1.87 -10.60 4.73
C ASN A 118 -0.50 -9.98 5.00
N LEU A 119 0.04 -9.19 4.07
CA LEU A 119 1.40 -8.66 4.22
C LEU A 119 1.52 -7.61 5.34
N THR A 120 0.42 -7.04 5.83
CA THR A 120 0.42 -6.22 7.05
C THR A 120 0.71 -7.09 8.27
N GLU A 121 0.03 -8.24 8.40
CA GLU A 121 0.28 -9.17 9.50
C GLU A 121 1.69 -9.79 9.44
N GLU A 122 2.21 -10.02 8.24
CA GLU A 122 3.60 -10.50 8.07
C GLU A 122 4.62 -9.41 8.43
N TRP A 123 4.29 -8.14 8.13
CA TRP A 123 5.11 -6.99 8.50
C TRP A 123 5.20 -6.83 10.03
N ASP A 124 4.08 -6.93 10.73
CA ASP A 124 3.99 -6.79 12.19
C ASP A 124 4.81 -7.85 12.94
N LYS A 125 5.15 -8.97 12.29
CA LYS A 125 6.01 -10.02 12.87
C LYS A 125 7.50 -9.66 12.84
N VAL A 126 7.93 -8.74 11.97
CA VAL A 126 9.34 -8.50 11.65
C VAL A 126 9.77 -7.04 11.77
N ALA A 127 8.84 -6.13 11.98
CA ALA A 127 9.08 -4.70 12.13
C ALA A 127 8.18 -4.09 13.22
N ASP A 128 8.75 -3.20 14.03
CA ASP A 128 8.03 -2.47 15.09
C ASP A 128 7.40 -1.16 14.57
N THR A 129 6.98 -1.14 13.30
CA THR A 129 6.42 0.05 12.63
C THR A 129 5.19 -0.30 11.84
N GLN A 130 4.32 0.69 11.58
CA GLN A 130 3.19 0.53 10.66
C GLN A 130 3.67 0.27 9.24
N LEU A 131 3.00 -0.65 8.53
CA LEU A 131 3.15 -0.75 7.08
C LEU A 131 2.34 0.36 6.42
N ILE A 132 3.00 1.32 5.76
CA ILE A 132 2.36 2.46 5.10
C ILE A 132 2.44 2.29 3.59
N THR A 133 1.30 2.29 2.91
CA THR A 133 1.26 2.17 1.45
C THR A 133 0.81 3.45 0.74
N GLY A 134 0.14 4.35 1.43
CA GLY A 134 -0.36 5.60 0.84
C GLY A 134 -0.18 6.81 1.73
N VAL A 135 0.25 7.93 1.11
CA VAL A 135 0.33 9.24 1.75
C VAL A 135 -0.25 10.31 0.82
N THR A 136 -0.87 11.32 1.41
CA THR A 136 -1.30 12.53 0.72
C THR A 136 -0.18 13.56 0.81
N VAL A 137 0.21 14.12 -0.33
CA VAL A 137 1.25 15.14 -0.42
C VAL A 137 0.69 16.42 -1.02
N VAL A 138 1.28 17.54 -0.63
CA VAL A 138 0.98 18.87 -1.18
C VAL A 138 2.28 19.51 -1.68
N ARG A 139 2.20 20.41 -2.65
CA ARG A 139 3.36 21.25 -3.01
C ARG A 139 3.68 22.18 -1.86
N LYS A 140 4.95 22.21 -1.44
CA LYS A 140 5.42 23.03 -0.30
C LYS A 140 5.03 24.51 -0.47
N GLU A 141 5.31 25.09 -1.62
CA GLU A 141 4.94 26.47 -1.96
C GLU A 141 3.45 26.76 -1.76
N TYR A 142 2.58 25.79 -2.12
CA TYR A 142 1.14 25.94 -1.93
C TYR A 142 0.74 25.86 -0.46
N ALA A 143 1.33 24.92 0.29
CA ALA A 143 1.04 24.77 1.72
C ALA A 143 1.47 26.01 2.53
N GLU A 144 2.63 26.58 2.19
CA GLU A 144 3.14 27.81 2.81
C GLU A 144 2.26 29.03 2.49
N ALA A 145 1.74 29.12 1.26
CA ALA A 145 0.88 30.22 0.83
C ALA A 145 -0.58 30.09 1.33
N HIS A 146 -1.05 28.87 1.61
CA HIS A 146 -2.45 28.56 1.92
C HIS A 146 -2.59 27.54 3.06
N PRO A 147 -1.97 27.77 4.25
CA PRO A 147 -2.01 26.80 5.34
C PRO A 147 -3.43 26.53 5.86
N ASP A 148 -4.30 27.54 5.84
CA ASP A 148 -5.70 27.45 6.22
C ASP A 148 -6.49 26.52 5.27
N VAL A 149 -6.18 26.52 3.98
CA VAL A 149 -6.81 25.63 2.99
C VAL A 149 -6.38 24.19 3.21
N VAL A 150 -5.10 23.97 3.50
CA VAL A 150 -4.58 22.63 3.84
C VAL A 150 -5.23 22.09 5.12
N ALA A 151 -5.34 22.93 6.15
CA ALA A 151 -6.00 22.54 7.40
C ALA A 151 -7.49 22.22 7.20
N ALA A 152 -8.22 23.03 6.42
CA ALA A 152 -9.61 22.77 6.09
C ALA A 152 -9.79 21.47 5.29
N PHE A 153 -8.92 21.22 4.29
CA PHE A 153 -8.89 19.97 3.54
C PHE A 153 -8.71 18.77 4.46
N LEU A 154 -7.75 18.81 5.38
CA LEU A 154 -7.50 17.69 6.29
C LEU A 154 -8.67 17.44 7.24
N ALA A 155 -9.35 18.52 7.71
CA ALA A 155 -10.53 18.38 8.54
C ALA A 155 -11.71 17.71 7.80
N ASP A 156 -11.91 18.01 6.52
CA ASP A 156 -12.95 17.39 5.70
C ASP A 156 -12.54 15.98 5.25
N TYR A 157 -11.24 15.78 4.98
CA TYR A 157 -10.69 14.47 4.66
C TYR A 157 -10.86 13.47 5.81
N ALA A 158 -10.59 13.89 7.05
CA ALA A 158 -10.82 13.06 8.24
C ALA A 158 -12.28 12.61 8.36
N LYS A 159 -13.25 13.50 8.09
CA LYS A 159 -14.68 13.15 8.06
C LYS A 159 -15.01 12.13 6.96
N SER A 160 -14.40 12.28 5.78
CA SER A 160 -14.56 11.32 4.69
C SER A 160 -14.00 9.94 5.03
N VAL A 161 -12.85 9.88 5.70
CA VAL A 161 -12.24 8.64 6.21
C VAL A 161 -13.13 7.99 7.27
N ASP A 162 -13.66 8.77 8.21
CA ASP A 162 -14.60 8.28 9.21
C ASP A 162 -15.86 7.68 8.55
N ALA A 163 -16.45 8.38 7.59
CA ALA A 163 -17.59 7.87 6.82
C ALA A 163 -17.24 6.58 6.07
N ALA A 164 -16.07 6.50 5.44
CA ALA A 164 -15.64 5.29 4.72
C ALA A 164 -15.51 4.06 5.64
N ASN A 165 -15.16 4.26 6.90
CA ASN A 165 -14.98 3.19 7.88
C ASN A 165 -16.28 2.86 8.66
N THR A 166 -17.23 3.80 8.76
CA THR A 166 -18.43 3.65 9.59
C THR A 166 -19.72 3.45 8.78
N ASP A 167 -19.82 4.01 7.58
CA ASP A 167 -20.94 3.84 6.63
C ASP A 167 -20.49 3.11 5.37
N LEU A 168 -20.29 1.80 5.50
CA LEU A 168 -19.84 0.95 4.38
C LEU A 168 -20.84 0.92 3.21
N ASP A 169 -22.14 0.97 3.49
CA ASP A 169 -23.17 0.93 2.43
C ASP A 169 -23.21 2.23 1.64
N GLY A 170 -23.23 3.36 2.32
CA GLY A 170 -23.21 4.68 1.68
C GLY A 170 -21.91 4.91 0.92
N THR A 171 -20.76 4.59 1.52
CA THR A 171 -19.45 4.72 0.88
C THR A 171 -19.33 3.81 -0.35
N ALA A 172 -19.79 2.55 -0.26
CA ALA A 172 -19.76 1.63 -1.38
C ALA A 172 -20.61 2.12 -2.56
N ALA A 173 -21.80 2.67 -2.29
CA ALA A 173 -22.66 3.27 -3.31
C ALA A 173 -21.98 4.46 -4.00
N LEU A 174 -21.35 5.35 -3.23
CA LEU A 174 -20.57 6.48 -3.76
C LEU A 174 -19.37 6.02 -4.59
N CYS A 175 -18.65 4.97 -4.17
CA CYS A 175 -17.54 4.41 -4.94
C CYS A 175 -17.98 3.94 -6.34
N GLU A 176 -19.15 3.31 -6.45
CA GLU A 176 -19.72 2.90 -7.75
C GLU A 176 -20.18 4.12 -8.55
N GLU A 177 -20.92 5.03 -7.94
CA GLU A 177 -21.42 6.26 -8.59
C GLU A 177 -20.29 7.11 -9.17
N GLN A 178 -19.20 7.27 -8.42
CA GLN A 178 -18.03 8.06 -8.84
C GLN A 178 -17.03 7.27 -9.70
N GLY A 179 -17.30 6.00 -9.99
CA GLY A 179 -16.43 5.16 -10.83
C GLY A 179 -15.09 4.78 -10.17
N VAL A 180 -14.99 4.87 -8.85
CA VAL A 180 -13.79 4.44 -8.09
C VAL A 180 -13.66 2.92 -8.11
N VAL A 181 -14.78 2.22 -7.97
CA VAL A 181 -14.88 0.76 -8.07
C VAL A 181 -16.05 0.42 -8.97
N ALA A 182 -15.92 -0.61 -9.81
CA ALA A 182 -16.91 -0.95 -10.83
C ALA A 182 -18.31 -1.31 -10.28
N LYS A 183 -18.39 -1.81 -9.02
CA LYS A 183 -19.65 -2.20 -8.36
C LYS A 183 -19.58 -1.95 -6.86
N ALA A 184 -20.64 -1.41 -6.29
CA ALA A 184 -20.78 -1.19 -4.84
C ALA A 184 -20.55 -2.47 -4.01
N ALA A 185 -20.97 -3.63 -4.51
CA ALA A 185 -20.75 -4.91 -3.84
C ALA A 185 -19.27 -5.27 -3.67
N ILE A 186 -18.41 -4.89 -4.62
CA ILE A 186 -16.96 -5.05 -4.52
C ILE A 186 -16.42 -4.07 -3.47
N ALA A 187 -16.80 -2.77 -3.57
CA ALA A 187 -16.38 -1.75 -2.63
C ALA A 187 -16.75 -2.10 -1.19
N LYS A 188 -18.01 -2.48 -0.94
CA LYS A 188 -18.50 -2.88 0.40
C LYS A 188 -17.69 -4.02 1.02
N LYS A 189 -17.29 -5.01 0.21
CA LYS A 189 -16.50 -6.15 0.66
C LYS A 189 -15.01 -5.82 0.84
N ALA A 190 -14.48 -4.89 0.03
CA ALA A 190 -13.06 -4.50 0.05
C ALA A 190 -12.74 -3.49 1.16
N LEU A 191 -13.63 -2.51 1.40
CA LEU A 191 -13.40 -1.37 2.31
C LEU A 191 -12.85 -1.76 3.68
N PRO A 192 -13.37 -2.81 4.38
CA PRO A 192 -12.83 -3.21 5.68
C PRO A 192 -11.36 -3.69 5.64
N ASN A 193 -10.84 -4.01 4.46
CA ASN A 193 -9.48 -4.50 4.24
C ASN A 193 -8.60 -3.47 3.51
N CYS A 194 -9.09 -2.24 3.31
CA CYS A 194 -8.35 -1.18 2.64
C CYS A 194 -7.50 -0.35 3.61
N ASN A 195 -7.65 -0.54 4.93
CA ASN A 195 -6.90 0.17 5.97
C ASN A 195 -6.82 1.69 5.72
N ILE A 196 -7.97 2.30 5.39
CA ILE A 196 -8.09 3.73 5.12
C ILE A 196 -8.00 4.50 6.44
N VAL A 197 -7.06 5.44 6.51
CA VAL A 197 -6.76 6.23 7.71
C VAL A 197 -6.56 7.70 7.36
N CYS A 198 -6.52 8.55 8.38
CA CYS A 198 -6.12 9.95 8.26
C CYS A 198 -5.19 10.30 9.43
N LEU A 199 -3.92 9.91 9.33
CA LEU A 199 -2.91 10.22 10.33
C LEU A 199 -2.20 11.51 9.93
N THR A 200 -2.22 12.52 10.79
CA THR A 200 -1.71 13.87 10.51
C THR A 200 -0.78 14.36 11.61
N GLY A 201 -0.08 15.46 11.39
CA GLY A 201 0.76 16.10 12.40
C GLY A 201 1.85 15.18 12.96
N ASP A 202 1.93 15.10 14.30
CA ASP A 202 2.96 14.31 14.99
C ASP A 202 2.84 12.81 14.73
N GLU A 203 1.62 12.28 14.57
CA GLU A 203 1.38 10.87 14.26
C GLU A 203 1.86 10.53 12.84
N LEU A 204 1.52 11.37 11.85
CA LEU A 204 2.07 11.25 10.49
C LEU A 204 3.61 11.22 10.52
N LYS A 205 4.23 12.16 11.24
CA LYS A 205 5.70 12.27 11.29
C LYS A 205 6.31 11.05 11.95
N ALA A 206 5.78 10.62 13.10
CA ALA A 206 6.30 9.47 13.84
C ALA A 206 6.23 8.18 13.00
N ASP A 207 5.05 7.85 12.48
CA ASP A 207 4.82 6.60 11.76
C ASP A 207 5.54 6.59 10.40
N ALA A 208 5.43 7.68 9.63
CA ALA A 208 6.04 7.73 8.32
C ALA A 208 7.58 7.76 8.39
N SER A 209 8.18 8.47 9.36
CA SER A 209 9.64 8.48 9.51
C SER A 209 10.17 7.12 9.93
N ALA A 210 9.49 6.43 10.85
CA ALA A 210 9.87 5.08 11.29
C ALA A 210 9.77 4.07 10.13
N TYR A 211 8.69 4.11 9.36
CA TYR A 211 8.53 3.27 8.17
C TYR A 211 9.61 3.55 7.10
N LEU A 212 9.87 4.82 6.80
CA LEU A 212 10.90 5.19 5.81
C LEU A 212 12.29 4.78 6.28
N GLN A 213 12.57 4.77 7.59
CA GLN A 213 13.84 4.27 8.13
C GLN A 213 14.01 2.78 7.85
N VAL A 214 12.98 1.95 8.07
CA VAL A 214 13.01 0.51 7.76
C VAL A 214 13.32 0.28 6.28
N LEU A 215 12.67 1.03 5.39
CA LEU A 215 12.92 0.93 3.96
C LEU A 215 14.34 1.38 3.57
N TYR A 216 14.82 2.47 4.17
CA TYR A 216 16.16 3.00 3.93
C TYR A 216 17.25 2.01 4.36
N ASP A 217 17.09 1.40 5.53
CA ASP A 217 18.06 0.43 6.07
C ASP A 217 18.11 -0.85 5.21
N ALA A 218 16.96 -1.24 4.61
CA ALA A 218 16.88 -2.37 3.71
C ALA A 218 17.43 -2.06 2.30
N ASP A 219 17.05 -0.92 1.74
CA ASP A 219 17.51 -0.42 0.43
C ASP A 219 17.32 1.11 0.36
N PRO A 220 18.40 1.90 0.42
CA PRO A 220 18.32 3.36 0.29
C PRO A 220 17.60 3.86 -0.97
N ALA A 221 17.60 3.08 -2.07
CA ALA A 221 16.91 3.43 -3.30
C ALA A 221 15.38 3.50 -3.12
N ALA A 222 14.83 2.74 -2.18
CA ALA A 222 13.39 2.74 -1.85
C ALA A 222 12.87 4.12 -1.43
N VAL A 223 13.74 4.96 -0.86
CA VAL A 223 13.40 6.31 -0.40
C VAL A 223 14.06 7.42 -1.22
N GLY A 224 14.66 7.07 -2.36
CA GLY A 224 15.33 8.03 -3.25
C GLY A 224 16.77 8.36 -2.87
N GLY A 225 17.44 7.48 -2.12
CA GLY A 225 18.85 7.56 -1.75
C GLY A 225 19.14 8.26 -0.41
N ALA A 226 18.17 8.99 0.15
CA ALA A 226 18.29 9.64 1.45
C ALA A 226 16.91 9.76 2.13
N LEU A 227 16.92 9.77 3.46
CA LEU A 227 15.70 10.06 4.22
C LEU A 227 15.32 11.54 4.05
N PRO A 228 14.01 11.86 4.00
CA PRO A 228 13.54 13.24 3.99
C PRO A 228 13.88 13.95 5.31
N GLY A 229 14.07 15.27 5.22
CA GLY A 229 14.20 16.12 6.41
C GLY A 229 12.87 16.36 7.13
N ASP A 230 12.94 17.03 8.28
CA ASP A 230 11.76 17.37 9.09
C ASP A 230 10.73 18.22 8.33
N ASP A 231 11.17 19.02 7.40
CA ASP A 231 10.33 19.87 6.55
C ASP A 231 9.51 19.10 5.49
N PHE A 232 9.73 17.79 5.37
CA PHE A 232 8.86 16.91 4.58
C PHE A 232 7.49 16.71 5.22
N TYR A 233 7.40 16.80 6.55
CA TYR A 233 6.15 16.57 7.29
C TYR A 233 5.48 17.90 7.58
N TRP A 234 4.29 18.10 7.00
CA TRP A 234 3.51 19.30 7.25
C TRP A 234 2.91 19.28 8.67
N THR A 235 3.07 20.38 9.38
CA THR A 235 2.42 20.61 10.69
C THR A 235 1.64 21.93 10.61
N ALA A 236 0.44 21.96 11.19
CA ALA A 236 -0.26 23.21 11.41
C ALA A 236 0.53 24.06 12.42
N GLU A 237 0.85 25.31 12.07
CA GLU A 237 1.39 26.29 13.01
C GLU A 237 0.33 26.74 14.02
#